data_7515774a169bb5909fae8ea238932706
#
_entry.id   7515774a169bb5909fae8ea238932706
#
_cell.length_a   1.000
_cell.length_b   1.000
_cell.length_c   1.000
_cell.angle_alpha   90.00
_cell.angle_beta   90.00
_cell.angle_gamma   90.00
#
_symmetry.space_group_name_H-M   'P 1'
#
loop_
_entity.id
_entity.type
_entity.pdbx_description
1 polymer ?
#
loop_
_entity_poly.entity_id
_entity_poly.type
_entity_poly.pdbx_seq_one_letter_code
_entity_poly.pdbx_strand_id
1 'polypeptide(L)'
;MSGTLPPASGVPSPPGFGAVLETPEVSALRRRLHGRVLEVVSRMPRPLAEDVAALLGRHGRTRTADQGDLFVLFPAPVWSFLHWVPAARHPDIERLHAAALLLHLWDDHLTDRQLVPDLAVLQLRTELWRCLEQDTSALCAAWGVDPGLVARHTERYLCATHAPRTPADLDSYCSIAREQAALWTLLPRLLETGGRAVAGWSSLVEDFAVAWRLVDDAADVRRDAVAGIRSAVWWELSGAGRARWDAWSRPDGRTDTSGDVHGAAPWDGSEDARCAEGVGRVLARAAALLAAAVDRAAAAGEEGVVTELLTARAGVLTSARRPF
;
A
#
# COMPACT_ATOMS: atom_id res chain seq x y z
N MET A 1 20.16 -15.56 -17.28
CA MET A 1 19.22 -15.12 -18.33
C MET A 1 18.19 -14.25 -17.62
N SER A 2 18.32 -12.93 -17.73
CA SER A 2 17.46 -11.94 -17.06
C SER A 2 16.16 -11.81 -17.85
N GLY A 3 15.13 -12.53 -17.44
CA GLY A 3 13.78 -12.32 -17.95
C GLY A 3 13.23 -11.04 -17.33
N THR A 4 13.21 -9.95 -18.09
CA THR A 4 12.40 -8.77 -17.79
C THR A 4 10.93 -9.21 -17.90
N LEU A 5 10.22 -9.19 -16.78
CA LEU A 5 8.77 -9.33 -16.78
C LEU A 5 8.18 -8.24 -17.67
N PRO A 6 7.25 -8.56 -18.58
CA PRO A 6 6.57 -7.55 -19.38
C PRO A 6 5.79 -6.61 -18.46
N PRO A 7 5.64 -5.33 -18.83
CA PRO A 7 4.82 -4.41 -18.07
C PRO A 7 3.40 -4.97 -17.97
N ALA A 8 2.90 -5.07 -16.75
CA ALA A 8 1.53 -5.47 -16.51
C ALA A 8 0.59 -4.58 -17.32
N SER A 9 -0.12 -5.16 -18.29
CA SER A 9 -1.21 -4.51 -19.02
C SER A 9 -2.43 -4.42 -18.11
N GLY A 10 -2.29 -3.68 -17.00
CA GLY A 10 -3.36 -3.35 -16.07
C GLY A 10 -4.09 -2.09 -16.53
N VAL A 11 -5.32 -1.95 -16.11
CA VAL A 11 -6.05 -0.69 -16.21
C VAL A 11 -5.18 0.38 -15.50
N PRO A 12 -4.83 1.49 -16.13
CA PRO A 12 -3.98 2.48 -15.49
C PRO A 12 -4.66 3.00 -14.22
N SER A 13 -3.88 3.14 -13.15
CA SER A 13 -4.36 3.74 -11.90
C SER A 13 -5.14 5.03 -12.18
N PRO A 14 -6.21 5.30 -11.42
CA PRO A 14 -6.99 6.51 -11.61
C PRO A 14 -6.11 7.75 -11.65
N PRO A 15 -6.30 8.68 -12.59
CA PRO A 15 -5.52 9.90 -12.64
C PRO A 15 -5.59 10.66 -11.32
N GLY A 16 -4.43 11.03 -10.76
CA GLY A 16 -4.33 11.75 -9.48
C GLY A 16 -4.54 10.89 -8.23
N PHE A 17 -4.81 9.58 -8.36
CA PHE A 17 -4.89 8.70 -7.20
C PHE A 17 -3.51 8.46 -6.61
N GLY A 18 -3.36 8.82 -5.32
CA GLY A 18 -2.05 8.77 -4.65
C GLY A 18 -1.06 9.87 -5.08
N ALA A 19 -1.47 10.79 -5.95
CA ALA A 19 -0.64 11.93 -6.31
C ALA A 19 -0.45 12.87 -5.12
N VAL A 20 0.78 13.36 -4.97
CA VAL A 20 1.14 14.35 -3.96
C VAL A 20 0.90 15.76 -4.49
N LEU A 21 0.54 16.68 -3.59
CA LEU A 21 0.63 18.11 -3.88
C LEU A 21 2.13 18.49 -3.88
N GLU A 22 2.76 18.48 -5.06
CA GLU A 22 4.19 18.76 -5.20
C GLU A 22 4.50 20.22 -4.85
N THR A 23 5.08 20.41 -3.67
CA THR A 23 5.74 21.66 -3.27
C THR A 23 7.22 21.38 -3.02
N PRO A 24 8.09 22.42 -3.00
CA PRO A 24 9.51 22.24 -2.68
C PRO A 24 9.71 21.52 -1.34
N GLU A 25 8.87 21.81 -0.35
CA GLU A 25 8.94 21.24 1.02
C GLU A 25 8.54 19.77 1.02
N VAL A 26 7.46 19.41 0.33
CA VAL A 26 6.99 18.02 0.19
C VAL A 26 8.01 17.19 -0.57
N SER A 27 8.57 17.73 -1.66
CA SER A 27 9.66 17.07 -2.40
C SER A 27 10.92 16.92 -1.54
N ALA A 28 11.23 17.90 -0.67
CA ALA A 28 12.33 17.80 0.28
C ALA A 28 12.06 16.73 1.35
N LEU A 29 10.83 16.62 1.86
CA LEU A 29 10.44 15.54 2.78
C LEU A 29 10.66 14.17 2.14
N ARG A 30 10.16 13.97 0.92
CA ARG A 30 10.32 12.70 0.19
C ARG A 30 11.79 12.29 0.08
N ARG A 31 12.68 13.23 -0.29
CA ARG A 31 14.14 12.98 -0.33
C ARG A 31 14.71 12.66 1.05
N ARG A 32 14.24 13.31 2.12
CA ARG A 32 14.68 12.97 3.49
C ARG A 32 14.26 11.56 3.88
N LEU A 33 13.00 11.17 3.61
CA LEU A 33 12.53 9.82 3.91
C LEU A 33 13.36 8.75 3.18
N HIS A 34 13.70 8.97 1.92
CA HIS A 34 14.64 8.13 1.19
C HIS A 34 16.01 8.07 1.89
N GLY A 35 16.54 9.23 2.30
CA GLY A 35 17.78 9.31 3.08
C GLY A 35 17.74 8.52 4.39
N ARG A 36 16.58 8.52 5.10
CA ARG A 36 16.40 7.73 6.34
C ARG A 36 16.49 6.22 6.08
N VAL A 37 15.99 5.74 4.96
CA VAL A 37 16.19 4.33 4.56
C VAL A 37 17.66 4.03 4.35
N LEU A 38 18.39 4.89 3.65
CA LEU A 38 19.82 4.71 3.43
C LEU A 38 20.62 4.77 4.75
N GLU A 39 20.19 5.55 5.74
CA GLU A 39 20.78 5.53 7.10
C GLU A 39 20.60 4.16 7.77
N VAL A 40 19.43 3.51 7.62
CA VAL A 40 19.23 2.13 8.12
C VAL A 40 20.21 1.16 7.43
N VAL A 41 20.31 1.25 6.11
CA VAL A 41 21.22 0.40 5.32
C VAL A 41 22.69 0.61 5.72
N SER A 42 23.10 1.85 5.99
CA SER A 42 24.50 2.17 6.35
C SER A 42 24.96 1.57 7.69
N ARG A 43 24.03 1.07 8.53
CA ARG A 43 24.34 0.37 9.79
C ARG A 43 24.73 -1.09 9.57
N MET A 44 24.49 -1.63 8.38
CA MET A 44 24.88 -2.99 8.03
C MET A 44 26.39 -3.12 7.77
N PRO A 45 26.97 -4.31 7.86
CA PRO A 45 28.32 -4.55 7.38
C PRO A 45 28.48 -4.10 5.92
N ARG A 46 29.60 -3.43 5.60
CA ARG A 46 29.81 -2.73 4.33
C ARG A 46 29.44 -3.53 3.06
N PRO A 47 29.89 -4.80 2.88
CA PRO A 47 29.54 -5.54 1.67
C PRO A 47 28.03 -5.74 1.51
N LEU A 48 27.33 -6.03 2.63
CA LEU A 48 25.88 -6.21 2.63
C LEU A 48 25.15 -4.88 2.41
N ALA A 49 25.63 -3.78 2.98
CA ALA A 49 25.07 -2.44 2.75
C ALA A 49 25.16 -2.05 1.26
N GLU A 50 26.25 -2.38 0.58
CA GLU A 50 26.45 -2.14 -0.84
C GLU A 50 25.45 -2.95 -1.70
N ASP A 51 25.24 -4.23 -1.38
CA ASP A 51 24.28 -5.10 -2.06
C ASP A 51 22.83 -4.62 -1.86
N VAL A 52 22.48 -4.26 -0.61
CA VAL A 52 21.14 -3.73 -0.27
C VAL A 52 20.90 -2.38 -0.94
N ALA A 53 21.88 -1.47 -0.95
CA ALA A 53 21.75 -0.19 -1.64
C ALA A 53 21.55 -0.38 -3.16
N ALA A 54 22.27 -1.33 -3.77
CA ALA A 54 22.08 -1.68 -5.17
C ALA A 54 20.71 -2.30 -5.44
N LEU A 55 20.20 -3.15 -4.52
CA LEU A 55 18.86 -3.73 -4.59
C LEU A 55 17.78 -2.62 -4.56
N LEU A 56 17.84 -1.71 -3.59
CA LEU A 56 16.93 -0.58 -3.46
C LEU A 56 16.95 0.32 -4.71
N GLY A 57 18.14 0.62 -5.20
CA GLY A 57 18.32 1.43 -6.41
C GLY A 57 17.76 0.77 -7.68
N ARG A 58 17.85 -0.56 -7.81
CA ARG A 58 17.19 -1.30 -8.90
C ARG A 58 15.68 -1.28 -8.75
N HIS A 59 15.18 -1.54 -7.55
CA HIS A 59 13.74 -1.59 -7.27
C HIS A 59 13.06 -0.24 -7.53
N GLY A 60 13.63 0.87 -7.08
CA GLY A 60 13.14 2.20 -7.38
C GLY A 60 13.13 2.51 -8.88
N ARG A 61 14.21 2.20 -9.60
CA ARG A 61 14.35 2.48 -11.05
C ARG A 61 13.40 1.68 -11.93
N THR A 62 13.05 0.47 -11.56
CA THR A 62 12.14 -0.37 -12.37
C THR A 62 10.70 0.13 -12.33
N ARG A 63 10.33 0.92 -11.33
CA ARG A 63 8.96 1.38 -11.12
C ARG A 63 8.75 2.88 -11.39
N THR A 64 9.83 3.67 -11.39
CA THR A 64 9.74 5.12 -11.61
C THR A 64 10.79 5.57 -12.61
N ALA A 65 10.44 6.55 -13.47
CA ALA A 65 11.41 7.24 -14.31
C ALA A 65 12.33 8.17 -13.50
N ASP A 66 12.02 8.43 -12.23
CA ASP A 66 12.70 9.36 -11.34
C ASP A 66 13.75 8.60 -10.51
N GLN A 67 14.95 8.67 -10.88
CA GLN A 67 16.26 8.31 -10.31
C GLN A 67 16.30 7.47 -8.99
N GLY A 68 15.36 6.52 -8.81
CA GLY A 68 15.45 5.59 -7.69
C GLY A 68 14.92 6.10 -6.35
N ASP A 69 14.11 7.13 -6.33
CA ASP A 69 13.41 7.58 -5.12
C ASP A 69 12.32 6.57 -4.73
N LEU A 70 12.54 5.86 -3.62
CA LEU A 70 11.63 4.81 -3.14
C LEU A 70 10.26 5.36 -2.73
N PHE A 71 10.19 6.62 -2.29
CA PHE A 71 8.93 7.18 -1.79
C PHE A 71 7.98 7.63 -2.89
N VAL A 72 8.38 7.59 -4.15
CA VAL A 72 7.48 7.66 -5.31
C VAL A 72 6.59 6.41 -5.41
N LEU A 73 6.99 5.29 -4.79
CA LEU A 73 6.23 4.04 -4.80
C LEU A 73 5.03 4.06 -3.83
N PHE A 74 5.01 5.01 -2.90
CA PHE A 74 3.96 5.11 -1.89
C PHE A 74 2.97 6.23 -2.24
N PRO A 75 1.67 6.01 -2.02
CA PRO A 75 0.68 7.06 -2.22
C PRO A 75 0.88 8.22 -1.23
N ALA A 76 0.65 9.43 -1.70
CA ALA A 76 0.97 10.65 -0.97
C ALA A 76 0.42 10.71 0.46
N PRO A 77 -0.87 10.53 0.74
CA PRO A 77 -1.39 10.70 2.09
C PRO A 77 -0.72 9.82 3.15
N VAL A 78 -0.13 8.68 2.74
CA VAL A 78 0.52 7.72 3.65
C VAL A 78 1.83 8.27 4.23
N TRP A 79 2.53 9.14 3.52
CA TRP A 79 3.79 9.73 3.99
C TRP A 79 3.76 11.26 4.03
N SER A 80 2.97 11.92 3.17
CA SER A 80 2.92 13.39 3.10
C SER A 80 2.32 14.01 4.36
N PHE A 81 1.53 13.27 5.16
CA PHE A 81 1.00 13.76 6.42
C PHE A 81 2.11 14.27 7.37
N LEU A 82 3.33 13.74 7.28
CA LEU A 82 4.49 14.21 8.04
C LEU A 82 4.81 15.70 7.75
N HIS A 83 4.47 16.18 6.56
CA HIS A 83 4.61 17.60 6.24
C HIS A 83 3.60 18.46 6.99
N TRP A 84 2.38 17.94 7.16
CA TRP A 84 1.26 18.67 7.74
C TRP A 84 1.22 18.63 9.28
N VAL A 85 1.87 17.62 9.89
CA VAL A 85 1.95 17.49 11.36
C VAL A 85 3.29 18.03 11.87
N PRO A 86 3.34 19.25 12.47
CA PRO A 86 4.60 19.87 12.91
C PRO A 86 5.42 19.00 13.88
N ALA A 87 4.75 18.27 14.78
CA ALA A 87 5.39 17.37 15.73
C ALA A 87 6.08 16.16 15.08
N ALA A 88 5.73 15.84 13.83
CA ALA A 88 6.34 14.73 13.07
C ALA A 88 7.64 15.15 12.36
N ARG A 89 8.01 16.43 12.37
CA ARG A 89 9.21 16.96 11.69
C ARG A 89 10.49 16.71 12.50
N HIS A 90 10.76 15.45 12.85
CA HIS A 90 11.94 15.05 13.59
C HIS A 90 12.62 13.86 12.89
N PRO A 91 13.97 13.81 12.81
CA PRO A 91 14.70 12.73 12.13
C PRO A 91 14.31 11.31 12.54
N ASP A 92 14.11 11.07 13.84
CA ASP A 92 13.77 9.74 14.35
C ASP A 92 12.33 9.35 13.97
N ILE A 93 11.42 10.31 13.92
CA ILE A 93 10.04 10.11 13.47
C ILE A 93 10.00 9.82 11.97
N GLU A 94 10.72 10.59 11.17
CA GLU A 94 10.87 10.35 9.74
C GLU A 94 11.48 8.95 9.48
N ARG A 95 12.50 8.54 10.24
CA ARG A 95 13.14 7.24 10.11
C ARG A 95 12.20 6.09 10.47
N LEU A 96 11.50 6.20 11.60
CA LEU A 96 10.49 5.23 12.01
C LEU A 96 9.46 5.01 10.92
N HIS A 97 8.90 6.10 10.41
CA HIS A 97 7.83 6.02 9.41
C HIS A 97 8.34 5.45 8.08
N ALA A 98 9.53 5.90 7.63
CA ALA A 98 10.16 5.36 6.44
C ALA A 98 10.42 3.86 6.55
N ALA A 99 10.91 3.40 7.72
CA ALA A 99 11.11 1.98 7.99
C ALA A 99 9.81 1.18 7.98
N ALA A 100 8.74 1.70 8.60
CA ALA A 100 7.43 1.05 8.64
C ALA A 100 6.81 0.89 7.24
N LEU A 101 6.88 1.95 6.42
CA LEU A 101 6.38 1.91 5.04
C LEU A 101 7.17 0.92 4.19
N LEU A 102 8.49 0.98 4.24
CA LEU A 102 9.34 0.09 3.44
C LEU A 102 9.20 -1.37 3.88
N LEU A 103 9.06 -1.63 5.18
CA LEU A 103 8.83 -2.96 5.71
C LEU A 103 7.52 -3.55 5.17
N HIS A 104 6.43 -2.77 5.17
CA HIS A 104 5.15 -3.19 4.59
C HIS A 104 5.31 -3.53 3.09
N LEU A 105 5.94 -2.65 2.31
CA LEU A 105 6.19 -2.88 0.88
C LEU A 105 7.03 -4.14 0.64
N TRP A 106 8.04 -4.37 1.49
CA TRP A 106 8.93 -5.54 1.39
C TRP A 106 8.19 -6.84 1.67
N ASP A 107 7.37 -6.85 2.73
CA ASP A 107 6.55 -8.02 3.09
C ASP A 107 5.49 -8.33 2.02
N ASP A 108 4.87 -7.31 1.44
CA ASP A 108 3.92 -7.43 0.33
C ASP A 108 4.60 -8.06 -0.90
N HIS A 109 5.74 -7.51 -1.32
CA HIS A 109 6.47 -8.04 -2.48
C HIS A 109 7.06 -9.45 -2.26
N LEU A 110 7.42 -9.80 -1.02
CA LEU A 110 7.83 -11.16 -0.67
C LEU A 110 6.64 -12.13 -0.75
N THR A 111 5.49 -11.72 -0.24
CA THR A 111 4.25 -12.50 -0.25
C THR A 111 3.78 -12.75 -1.69
N ASP A 112 3.83 -11.72 -2.51
CA ASP A 112 3.44 -11.77 -3.94
C ASP A 112 4.53 -12.37 -4.85
N ARG A 113 5.64 -12.84 -4.26
CA ARG A 113 6.79 -13.40 -4.99
C ARG A 113 7.41 -12.45 -6.02
N GLN A 114 7.28 -11.15 -5.81
CA GLN A 114 7.91 -10.10 -6.63
C GLN A 114 9.38 -9.89 -6.23
N LEU A 115 9.75 -10.30 -5.03
CA LEU A 115 11.13 -10.35 -4.53
C LEU A 115 11.56 -11.79 -4.24
N VAL A 116 12.78 -12.13 -4.64
CA VAL A 116 13.41 -13.38 -4.24
C VAL A 116 13.94 -13.21 -2.81
N PRO A 117 13.63 -14.12 -1.87
CA PRO A 117 14.08 -14.03 -0.48
C PRO A 117 15.57 -14.41 -0.34
N ASP A 118 16.45 -13.60 -0.93
CA ASP A 118 17.90 -13.73 -0.75
C ASP A 118 18.38 -13.07 0.55
N LEU A 119 19.67 -13.23 0.85
CA LEU A 119 20.25 -12.73 2.10
C LEU A 119 20.11 -11.20 2.23
N ALA A 120 20.28 -10.45 1.15
CA ALA A 120 20.19 -8.99 1.18
C ALA A 120 18.76 -8.54 1.50
N VAL A 121 17.76 -9.16 0.88
CA VAL A 121 16.32 -8.91 1.12
C VAL A 121 15.95 -9.22 2.58
N LEU A 122 16.33 -10.40 3.08
CA LEU A 122 15.99 -10.85 4.43
C LEU A 122 16.71 -10.02 5.50
N GLN A 123 17.96 -9.63 5.26
CA GLN A 123 18.71 -8.80 6.20
C GLN A 123 18.18 -7.36 6.24
N LEU A 124 17.82 -6.78 5.09
CA LEU A 124 17.15 -5.47 5.07
C LEU A 124 15.86 -5.50 5.90
N ARG A 125 15.03 -6.52 5.68
CA ARG A 125 13.79 -6.72 6.45
C ARG A 125 14.08 -6.77 7.97
N THR A 126 15.10 -7.52 8.37
CA THR A 126 15.50 -7.64 9.79
C THR A 126 15.93 -6.29 10.37
N GLU A 127 16.72 -5.51 9.62
CA GLU A 127 17.18 -4.19 10.07
C GLU A 127 16.03 -3.17 10.14
N LEU A 128 15.06 -3.25 9.23
CA LEU A 128 13.87 -2.41 9.29
C LEU A 128 13.04 -2.71 10.55
N TRP A 129 12.84 -4.01 10.89
CA TRP A 129 12.18 -4.41 12.14
C TRP A 129 12.92 -3.89 13.37
N ARG A 130 14.26 -4.07 13.41
CA ARG A 130 15.09 -3.59 14.52
C ARG A 130 15.00 -2.07 14.67
N CYS A 131 15.04 -1.32 13.57
CA CYS A 131 14.86 0.13 13.56
C CYS A 131 13.49 0.53 14.11
N LEU A 132 12.43 -0.10 13.62
CA LEU A 132 11.06 0.14 14.07
C LEU A 132 10.91 -0.10 15.57
N GLU A 133 11.42 -1.21 16.09
CA GLU A 133 11.38 -1.55 17.53
C GLU A 133 12.14 -0.53 18.40
N GLN A 134 13.35 -0.16 17.97
CA GLN A 134 14.19 0.81 18.71
C GLN A 134 13.54 2.19 18.74
N ASP A 135 13.12 2.69 17.58
CA ASP A 135 12.56 4.04 17.46
C ASP A 135 11.19 4.15 18.14
N THR A 136 10.33 3.13 18.03
CA THR A 136 9.05 3.12 18.76
C THR A 136 9.24 3.08 20.27
N SER A 137 10.21 2.28 20.78
CA SER A 137 10.51 2.21 22.21
C SER A 137 10.99 3.56 22.73
N ALA A 138 11.86 4.24 22.01
CA ALA A 138 12.36 5.57 22.37
C ALA A 138 11.24 6.61 22.39
N LEU A 139 10.36 6.62 21.38
CA LEU A 139 9.23 7.55 21.29
C LEU A 139 8.17 7.26 22.38
N CYS A 140 7.86 6.00 22.66
CA CYS A 140 6.95 5.62 23.74
C CYS A 140 7.46 6.14 25.09
N ALA A 141 8.76 5.95 25.37
CA ALA A 141 9.37 6.46 26.59
C ALA A 141 9.34 7.99 26.66
N ALA A 142 9.66 8.68 25.56
CA ALA A 142 9.70 10.15 25.49
C ALA A 142 8.32 10.80 25.60
N TRP A 143 7.27 10.11 25.16
CA TRP A 143 5.89 10.64 25.08
C TRP A 143 4.96 10.08 26.15
N GLY A 144 5.43 9.15 26.99
CA GLY A 144 4.61 8.50 28.00
C GLY A 144 3.52 7.59 27.40
N VAL A 145 3.77 7.04 26.21
CA VAL A 145 2.85 6.10 25.51
C VAL A 145 3.12 4.68 26.00
N ASP A 146 2.05 3.93 26.24
CA ASP A 146 2.13 2.51 26.59
C ASP A 146 2.79 1.70 25.45
N PRO A 147 3.94 1.06 25.65
CA PRO A 147 4.58 0.23 24.63
C PRO A 147 3.71 -0.94 24.17
N GLY A 148 2.72 -1.36 24.94
CA GLY A 148 1.72 -2.34 24.55
C GLY A 148 0.89 -1.92 23.33
N LEU A 149 0.82 -0.61 23.03
CA LEU A 149 0.21 -0.10 21.79
C LEU A 149 0.99 -0.60 20.56
N VAL A 150 2.32 -0.50 20.58
CA VAL A 150 3.19 -0.95 19.48
C VAL A 150 3.08 -2.46 19.30
N ALA A 151 3.13 -3.22 20.41
CA ALA A 151 2.99 -4.68 20.37
C ALA A 151 1.67 -5.10 19.72
N ARG A 152 0.55 -4.49 20.10
CA ARG A 152 -0.77 -4.76 19.50
C ARG A 152 -0.83 -4.40 18.00
N HIS A 153 -0.19 -3.31 17.57
CA HIS A 153 -0.13 -2.92 16.15
C HIS A 153 0.68 -3.92 15.33
N THR A 154 1.84 -4.31 15.85
CA THR A 154 2.71 -5.32 15.23
C THR A 154 1.99 -6.67 15.13
N GLU A 155 1.33 -7.11 16.19
CA GLU A 155 0.55 -8.35 16.20
C GLU A 155 -0.59 -8.32 15.16
N ARG A 156 -1.38 -7.23 15.10
CA ARG A 156 -2.42 -7.06 14.08
C ARG A 156 -1.84 -7.20 12.66
N TYR A 157 -0.75 -6.50 12.38
CA TYR A 157 -0.07 -6.57 11.08
C TYR A 157 0.38 -7.98 10.75
N LEU A 158 1.11 -8.63 11.65
CA LEU A 158 1.66 -9.97 11.44
C LEU A 158 0.55 -11.01 11.25
N CYS A 159 -0.49 -10.98 12.09
CA CYS A 159 -1.63 -11.89 11.95
C CYS A 159 -2.36 -11.69 10.62
N ALA A 160 -2.60 -10.45 10.21
CA ALA A 160 -3.30 -10.16 8.96
C ALA A 160 -2.48 -10.50 7.71
N THR A 161 -1.15 -10.41 7.78
CA THR A 161 -0.26 -10.65 6.64
C THR A 161 0.11 -12.12 6.51
N HIS A 162 0.45 -12.80 7.62
CA HIS A 162 0.99 -14.18 7.59
C HIS A 162 -0.07 -15.27 7.80
N ALA A 163 -1.18 -14.94 8.45
CA ALA A 163 -2.29 -15.86 8.68
C ALA A 163 -3.62 -15.16 8.32
N PRO A 164 -3.82 -14.74 7.07
CA PRO A 164 -5.00 -13.98 6.70
C PRO A 164 -6.26 -14.83 6.91
N ARG A 165 -7.23 -14.25 7.60
CA ARG A 165 -8.57 -14.84 7.73
C ARG A 165 -9.23 -14.85 6.35
N THR A 166 -10.00 -15.91 6.05
CA THR A 166 -10.84 -15.90 4.85
C THR A 166 -11.98 -14.90 5.06
N PRO A 167 -12.10 -13.86 4.23
CA PRO A 167 -13.22 -12.93 4.33
C PRO A 167 -14.55 -13.67 4.09
N ALA A 168 -15.63 -13.20 4.69
CA ALA A 168 -16.98 -13.69 4.41
C ALA A 168 -17.71 -12.82 3.37
N ASP A 169 -17.32 -11.54 3.31
CA ASP A 169 -17.92 -10.49 2.49
C ASP A 169 -16.91 -9.34 2.27
N LEU A 170 -17.32 -8.32 1.52
CA LEU A 170 -16.49 -7.14 1.27
C LEU A 170 -16.14 -6.37 2.56
N ASP A 171 -17.04 -6.31 3.54
CA ASP A 171 -16.76 -5.57 4.78
C ASP A 171 -15.68 -6.27 5.61
N SER A 172 -15.73 -7.60 5.72
CA SER A 172 -14.65 -8.37 6.36
C SER A 172 -13.35 -8.33 5.56
N TYR A 173 -13.42 -8.28 4.22
CA TYR A 173 -12.26 -8.04 3.36
C TYR A 173 -11.60 -6.68 3.69
N CYS A 174 -12.38 -5.60 3.73
CA CYS A 174 -11.90 -4.27 4.10
C CYS A 174 -11.34 -4.23 5.53
N SER A 175 -11.91 -5.00 6.47
CA SER A 175 -11.38 -5.12 7.83
C SER A 175 -9.99 -5.75 7.85
N ILE A 176 -9.77 -6.82 7.08
CA ILE A 176 -8.46 -7.46 6.93
C ILE A 176 -7.46 -6.49 6.29
N ALA A 177 -7.86 -5.77 5.23
CA ALA A 177 -7.01 -4.76 4.60
C ALA A 177 -6.57 -3.65 5.58
N ARG A 178 -7.45 -3.21 6.50
CA ARG A 178 -7.08 -2.27 7.58
C ARG A 178 -6.03 -2.85 8.53
N GLU A 179 -6.14 -4.12 8.86
CA GLU A 179 -5.16 -4.78 9.73
C GLU A 179 -3.81 -4.95 9.03
N GLN A 180 -3.81 -5.26 7.73
CA GLN A 180 -2.59 -5.31 6.90
C GLN A 180 -1.91 -3.95 6.80
N ALA A 181 -2.66 -2.85 6.79
CA ALA A 181 -2.12 -1.49 6.80
C ALA A 181 -1.69 -0.99 8.19
N ALA A 182 -1.66 -1.83 9.24
CA ALA A 182 -1.35 -1.37 10.60
C ALA A 182 0.02 -0.71 10.73
N LEU A 183 1.02 -1.09 9.93
CA LEU A 183 2.33 -0.40 9.91
C LEU A 183 2.22 1.03 9.36
N TRP A 184 1.34 1.29 8.41
CA TRP A 184 1.12 2.64 7.89
C TRP A 184 0.50 3.57 8.94
N THR A 185 -0.28 3.01 9.86
CA THR A 185 -1.01 3.75 10.89
C THR A 185 -0.30 3.80 12.24
N LEU A 186 0.81 3.09 12.40
CA LEU A 186 1.55 3.04 13.66
C LEU A 186 2.00 4.42 14.13
N LEU A 187 2.68 5.17 13.26
CA LEU A 187 3.15 6.51 13.63
C LEU A 187 2.01 7.51 13.88
N PRO A 188 0.99 7.64 12.99
CA PRO A 188 -0.20 8.44 13.31
C PRO A 188 -0.79 8.11 14.68
N ARG A 189 -0.93 6.85 15.02
CA ARG A 189 -1.46 6.41 16.31
C ARG A 189 -0.57 6.77 17.50
N LEU A 190 0.75 6.67 17.35
CA LEU A 190 1.70 7.11 18.36
C LEU A 190 1.62 8.62 18.61
N LEU A 191 1.54 9.43 17.54
CA LEU A 191 1.40 10.88 17.63
C LEU A 191 0.10 11.29 18.32
N GLU A 192 -1.02 10.64 17.99
CA GLU A 192 -2.32 10.88 18.64
C GLU A 192 -2.29 10.51 20.13
N THR A 193 -1.81 9.31 20.45
CA THR A 193 -1.77 8.80 21.83
C THR A 193 -0.81 9.61 22.70
N GLY A 194 0.30 10.08 22.12
CA GLY A 194 1.26 10.96 22.79
C GLY A 194 0.86 12.43 22.86
N GLY A 195 -0.35 12.79 22.40
CA GLY A 195 -0.84 14.18 22.38
C GLY A 195 -0.04 15.12 21.47
N ARG A 196 0.60 14.57 20.43
CA ARG A 196 1.45 15.31 19.47
C ARG A 196 0.73 15.67 18.17
N ALA A 197 -0.43 15.05 17.91
CA ALA A 197 -1.29 15.36 16.80
C ALA A 197 -2.76 15.33 17.22
N VAL A 198 -3.60 16.00 16.44
CA VAL A 198 -5.05 15.95 16.60
C VAL A 198 -5.55 14.54 16.33
N ALA A 199 -6.58 14.10 17.04
CA ALA A 199 -7.20 12.81 16.82
C ALA A 199 -7.80 12.71 15.40
N GLY A 200 -7.68 11.53 14.79
CA GLY A 200 -8.27 11.23 13.49
C GLY A 200 -7.27 10.89 12.37
N TRP A 201 -5.98 11.21 12.54
CA TRP A 201 -4.96 10.90 11.53
C TRP A 201 -4.80 9.41 11.27
N SER A 202 -4.79 8.57 12.31
CA SER A 202 -4.71 7.12 12.14
C SER A 202 -5.89 6.57 11.37
N SER A 203 -7.12 7.02 11.68
CA SER A 203 -8.32 6.62 10.95
C SER A 203 -8.37 7.15 9.52
N LEU A 204 -7.82 8.35 9.28
CA LEU A 204 -7.67 8.90 7.93
C LEU A 204 -6.75 8.01 7.07
N VAL A 205 -5.58 7.66 7.60
CA VAL A 205 -4.62 6.79 6.90
C VAL A 205 -5.20 5.38 6.72
N GLU A 206 -5.93 4.83 7.69
CA GLU A 206 -6.64 3.55 7.55
C GLU A 206 -7.65 3.57 6.40
N ASP A 207 -8.52 4.58 6.35
CA ASP A 207 -9.52 4.69 5.28
C ASP A 207 -8.86 4.87 3.91
N PHE A 208 -7.78 5.65 3.85
CA PHE A 208 -7.01 5.80 2.62
C PHE A 208 -6.35 4.47 2.20
N ALA A 209 -5.76 3.74 3.13
CA ALA A 209 -5.10 2.45 2.83
C ALA A 209 -6.10 1.42 2.28
N VAL A 210 -7.30 1.34 2.87
CA VAL A 210 -8.36 0.47 2.33
C VAL A 210 -8.81 0.95 0.96
N ALA A 211 -9.01 2.25 0.76
CA ALA A 211 -9.36 2.79 -0.55
C ALA A 211 -8.28 2.50 -1.60
N TRP A 212 -7.00 2.59 -1.22
CA TRP A 212 -5.88 2.21 -2.07
C TRP A 212 -5.97 0.75 -2.49
N ARG A 213 -6.16 -0.18 -1.52
CA ARG A 213 -6.33 -1.61 -1.80
C ARG A 213 -7.49 -1.89 -2.75
N LEU A 214 -8.65 -1.26 -2.53
CA LEU A 214 -9.82 -1.43 -3.38
C LEU A 214 -9.58 -0.95 -4.82
N VAL A 215 -8.83 0.13 -5.00
CA VAL A 215 -8.48 0.66 -6.32
C VAL A 215 -7.48 -0.25 -7.03
N ASP A 216 -6.50 -0.78 -6.31
CA ASP A 216 -5.53 -1.74 -6.83
C ASP A 216 -6.24 -3.03 -7.32
N ASP A 217 -7.10 -3.61 -6.48
CA ASP A 217 -7.93 -4.77 -6.83
C ASP A 217 -8.83 -4.51 -8.07
N ALA A 218 -9.37 -3.28 -8.19
CA ALA A 218 -10.16 -2.90 -9.37
C ALA A 218 -9.29 -2.77 -10.63
N ALA A 219 -8.04 -2.34 -10.51
CA ALA A 219 -7.10 -2.24 -11.62
C ALA A 219 -6.59 -3.62 -12.06
N ASP A 220 -6.44 -4.54 -11.12
CA ASP A 220 -5.82 -5.86 -11.33
C ASP A 220 -6.82 -7.00 -11.57
N VAL A 221 -8.08 -6.69 -11.76
CA VAL A 221 -9.19 -7.65 -11.82
C VAL A 221 -8.93 -8.87 -12.72
N ARG A 222 -8.33 -8.69 -13.90
CA ARG A 222 -8.02 -9.81 -14.82
C ARG A 222 -6.86 -10.65 -14.30
N ARG A 223 -5.82 -10.00 -13.79
CA ARG A 223 -4.66 -10.68 -13.19
C ARG A 223 -5.08 -11.53 -12.01
N ASP A 224 -5.91 -10.97 -11.13
CA ASP A 224 -6.39 -11.66 -9.94
C ASP A 224 -7.29 -12.85 -10.28
N ALA A 225 -8.18 -12.70 -11.26
CA ALA A 225 -9.03 -13.79 -11.71
C ALA A 225 -8.20 -14.97 -12.26
N VAL A 226 -7.19 -14.70 -13.10
CA VAL A 226 -6.29 -15.72 -13.65
C VAL A 226 -5.44 -16.36 -12.55
N ALA A 227 -4.97 -15.58 -11.59
CA ALA A 227 -4.18 -16.07 -10.45
C ALA A 227 -5.03 -16.80 -9.39
N GLY A 228 -6.36 -16.77 -9.49
CA GLY A 228 -7.27 -17.35 -8.50
C GLY A 228 -7.35 -16.57 -7.21
N ILE A 229 -6.95 -15.29 -7.24
CA ILE A 229 -7.01 -14.39 -6.09
C ILE A 229 -8.43 -13.83 -5.97
N ARG A 230 -9.07 -14.03 -4.83
CA ARG A 230 -10.39 -13.46 -4.53
C ARG A 230 -10.24 -12.06 -3.96
N SER A 231 -9.95 -11.09 -4.84
CA SER A 231 -9.84 -9.68 -4.50
C SER A 231 -11.22 -9.04 -4.23
N ALA A 232 -11.25 -7.74 -3.89
CA ALA A 232 -12.48 -7.03 -3.55
C ALA A 232 -13.58 -7.17 -4.62
N VAL A 233 -13.20 -7.20 -5.90
CA VAL A 233 -14.15 -7.33 -7.01
C VAL A 233 -14.88 -8.67 -6.95
N TRP A 234 -14.21 -9.77 -6.60
CA TRP A 234 -14.83 -11.09 -6.47
C TRP A 234 -16.01 -11.06 -5.46
N TRP A 235 -15.87 -10.33 -4.35
CA TRP A 235 -16.90 -10.21 -3.31
C TRP A 235 -18.15 -9.46 -3.80
N GLU A 236 -17.99 -8.59 -4.77
CA GLU A 236 -19.07 -7.83 -5.40
C GLU A 236 -19.76 -8.55 -6.58
N LEU A 237 -19.22 -9.67 -7.04
CA LEU A 237 -19.83 -10.43 -8.11
C LEU A 237 -21.06 -11.22 -7.64
N SER A 238 -22.01 -11.44 -8.54
CA SER A 238 -23.09 -12.41 -8.36
C SER A 238 -22.57 -13.83 -8.18
N GLY A 239 -23.38 -14.74 -7.67
CA GLY A 239 -22.99 -16.15 -7.55
C GLY A 239 -22.50 -16.77 -8.87
N ALA A 240 -23.16 -16.43 -9.98
CA ALA A 240 -22.72 -16.86 -11.31
C ALA A 240 -21.37 -16.23 -11.70
N GLY A 241 -21.16 -14.95 -11.40
CA GLY A 241 -19.88 -14.27 -11.63
C GLY A 241 -18.74 -14.88 -10.82
N ARG A 242 -18.98 -15.19 -9.54
CA ARG A 242 -17.99 -15.85 -8.64
C ARG A 242 -17.63 -17.26 -9.15
N ALA A 243 -18.63 -18.05 -9.52
CA ALA A 243 -18.39 -19.39 -10.05
C ALA A 243 -17.52 -19.37 -11.32
N ARG A 244 -17.68 -18.35 -12.14
CA ARG A 244 -16.90 -18.17 -13.35
C ARG A 244 -15.49 -17.67 -13.07
N TRP A 245 -15.31 -16.72 -12.16
CA TRP A 245 -14.00 -16.32 -11.65
C TRP A 245 -13.23 -17.52 -11.13
N ASP A 246 -13.86 -18.34 -10.29
CA ASP A 246 -13.25 -19.55 -9.74
C ASP A 246 -12.97 -20.63 -10.82
N ALA A 247 -13.71 -20.63 -11.93
CA ALA A 247 -13.43 -21.49 -13.08
C ALA A 247 -12.21 -21.05 -13.90
N TRP A 248 -11.94 -19.75 -13.96
CA TRP A 248 -10.76 -19.19 -14.62
C TRP A 248 -9.46 -19.54 -13.92
N SER A 249 -9.49 -19.64 -12.61
CA SER A 249 -8.34 -19.96 -11.79
C SER A 249 -7.98 -21.46 -11.78
N ARG A 250 -8.76 -22.31 -12.45
CA ARG A 250 -8.42 -23.75 -12.56
C ARG A 250 -7.32 -23.94 -13.61
N PRO A 251 -6.14 -24.41 -13.21
CA PRO A 251 -5.09 -24.70 -14.15
C PRO A 251 -5.45 -26.01 -14.91
N ASP A 252 -6.09 -25.90 -16.05
CA ASP A 252 -5.98 -26.97 -17.06
C ASP A 252 -4.56 -26.91 -17.64
N GLY A 253 -3.58 -27.19 -16.80
CA GLY A 253 -2.28 -27.72 -17.09
C GLY A 253 -1.33 -26.97 -18.05
N ARG A 254 -1.55 -25.71 -18.41
CA ARG A 254 -0.60 -24.97 -19.25
C ARG A 254 -0.54 -23.48 -18.92
N THR A 255 0.20 -23.14 -17.88
CA THR A 255 0.90 -21.85 -17.89
C THR A 255 2.09 -21.98 -18.84
N ASP A 256 1.93 -21.54 -20.06
CA ASP A 256 3.08 -21.26 -20.90
C ASP A 256 3.85 -20.11 -20.25
N THR A 257 5.15 -20.30 -20.05
CA THR A 257 6.07 -19.36 -19.38
C THR A 257 6.27 -18.06 -20.16
N SER A 258 5.50 -17.83 -21.22
CA SER A 258 5.55 -16.64 -22.08
C SER A 258 4.65 -15.48 -21.63
N GLY A 259 3.87 -15.63 -20.54
CA GLY A 259 2.97 -14.55 -20.07
C GLY A 259 1.75 -14.29 -20.97
N ASP A 260 1.65 -14.96 -22.11
CA ASP A 260 0.49 -14.90 -22.97
C ASP A 260 -0.54 -15.95 -22.49
N VAL A 261 -1.67 -15.46 -21.98
CA VAL A 261 -2.84 -16.29 -21.62
C VAL A 261 -3.50 -16.79 -22.91
N HIS A 262 -2.85 -17.73 -23.60
CA HIS A 262 -3.42 -18.43 -24.75
C HIS A 262 -4.25 -19.60 -24.25
N GLY A 263 -5.57 -19.45 -24.23
CA GLY A 263 -6.50 -20.56 -24.05
C GLY A 263 -7.71 -20.34 -23.15
N ALA A 264 -7.77 -19.31 -22.34
CA ALA A 264 -9.04 -18.92 -21.73
C ALA A 264 -9.91 -18.26 -22.80
N ALA A 265 -11.16 -18.71 -22.95
CA ALA A 265 -12.10 -18.02 -23.82
C ALA A 265 -12.13 -16.53 -23.43
N PRO A 266 -12.04 -15.61 -24.40
CA PRO A 266 -12.11 -14.19 -24.09
C PRO A 266 -13.40 -13.89 -23.31
N TRP A 267 -13.32 -12.97 -22.36
CA TRP A 267 -14.52 -12.46 -21.69
C TRP A 267 -15.49 -12.03 -22.78
N ASP A 268 -16.70 -12.60 -22.79
CA ASP A 268 -17.73 -12.10 -23.69
C ASP A 268 -18.25 -10.74 -23.18
N GLY A 269 -18.78 -9.91 -24.09
CA GLY A 269 -19.19 -8.55 -23.71
C GLY A 269 -20.30 -8.49 -22.63
N SER A 270 -21.02 -9.59 -22.33
CA SER A 270 -21.99 -9.67 -21.25
C SER A 270 -21.32 -9.86 -19.89
N GLU A 271 -20.14 -10.41 -19.86
CA GLU A 271 -19.31 -10.66 -18.68
C GLU A 271 -18.49 -9.45 -18.34
N ASP A 272 -17.96 -8.77 -19.35
CA ASP A 272 -17.32 -7.48 -19.19
C ASP A 272 -18.29 -6.50 -18.49
N ALA A 273 -19.59 -6.50 -18.87
CA ALA A 273 -20.59 -5.66 -18.24
C ALA A 273 -20.83 -6.00 -16.75
N ARG A 274 -20.87 -7.29 -16.37
CA ARG A 274 -21.08 -7.72 -14.97
C ARG A 274 -19.82 -7.47 -14.12
N CYS A 275 -18.66 -7.70 -14.68
CA CYS A 275 -17.41 -7.40 -14.03
C CYS A 275 -17.25 -5.89 -13.84
N ALA A 276 -17.59 -5.10 -14.85
CA ALA A 276 -17.61 -3.65 -14.80
C ALA A 276 -18.54 -3.12 -13.68
N GLU A 277 -19.70 -3.76 -13.48
CA GLU A 277 -20.61 -3.42 -12.39
C GLU A 277 -19.99 -3.73 -11.02
N GLY A 278 -19.33 -4.88 -10.84
CA GLY A 278 -18.60 -5.23 -9.63
C GLY A 278 -17.47 -4.23 -9.33
N VAL A 279 -16.66 -3.93 -10.33
CA VAL A 279 -15.61 -2.89 -10.25
C VAL A 279 -16.20 -1.54 -9.89
N GLY A 280 -17.32 -1.15 -10.51
CA GLY A 280 -18.01 0.11 -10.20
C GLY A 280 -18.41 0.21 -8.72
N ARG A 281 -18.93 -0.88 -8.13
CA ARG A 281 -19.28 -0.93 -6.69
C ARG A 281 -18.03 -0.84 -5.78
N VAL A 282 -16.95 -1.53 -6.13
CA VAL A 282 -15.68 -1.45 -5.40
C VAL A 282 -15.12 -0.03 -5.43
N LEU A 283 -15.10 0.61 -6.61
CA LEU A 283 -14.63 1.99 -6.73
C LEU A 283 -15.56 3.00 -6.01
N ALA A 284 -16.87 2.76 -5.99
CA ALA A 284 -17.81 3.56 -5.21
C ALA A 284 -17.53 3.45 -3.70
N ARG A 285 -17.19 2.26 -3.22
CA ARG A 285 -16.77 2.05 -1.83
C ARG A 285 -15.46 2.78 -1.52
N ALA A 286 -14.45 2.70 -2.40
CA ALA A 286 -13.20 3.45 -2.27
C ALA A 286 -13.46 4.98 -2.22
N ALA A 287 -14.32 5.51 -3.09
CA ALA A 287 -14.69 6.92 -3.09
C ALA A 287 -15.41 7.36 -1.79
N ALA A 288 -16.20 6.48 -1.18
CA ALA A 288 -16.85 6.75 0.11
C ALA A 288 -15.83 6.79 1.27
N LEU A 289 -14.85 5.90 1.28
CA LEU A 289 -13.75 5.92 2.27
C LEU A 289 -12.91 7.19 2.14
N LEU A 290 -12.58 7.59 0.91
CA LEU A 290 -11.87 8.84 0.66
C LEU A 290 -12.68 10.07 1.09
N ALA A 291 -14.01 10.06 0.93
CA ALA A 291 -14.87 11.13 1.45
C ALA A 291 -14.78 11.24 2.98
N ALA A 292 -14.87 10.10 3.68
CA ALA A 292 -14.70 10.08 5.14
C ALA A 292 -13.32 10.56 5.58
N ALA A 293 -12.25 10.23 4.83
CA ALA A 293 -10.90 10.74 5.08
C ALA A 293 -10.80 12.26 4.86
N VAL A 294 -11.45 12.79 3.81
CA VAL A 294 -11.56 14.24 3.56
C VAL A 294 -12.23 14.95 4.73
N ASP A 295 -13.36 14.43 5.22
CA ASP A 295 -14.10 15.03 6.34
C ASP A 295 -13.23 15.08 7.61
N ARG A 296 -12.43 14.03 7.87
CA ARG A 296 -11.48 14.01 9.01
C ARG A 296 -10.34 15.02 8.84
N ALA A 297 -9.75 15.10 7.63
CA ALA A 297 -8.70 16.07 7.34
C ALA A 297 -9.21 17.51 7.47
N ALA A 298 -10.41 17.79 6.98
CA ALA A 298 -11.06 19.09 7.12
C ALA A 298 -11.35 19.44 8.60
N ALA A 299 -11.84 18.46 9.39
CA ALA A 299 -12.05 18.66 10.82
C ALA A 299 -10.74 18.92 11.59
N ALA A 300 -9.60 18.40 11.10
CA ALA A 300 -8.28 18.68 11.64
C ALA A 300 -7.68 20.01 11.15
N GLY A 301 -8.31 20.70 10.20
CA GLY A 301 -7.81 21.95 9.62
C GLY A 301 -6.68 21.77 8.60
N GLU A 302 -6.53 20.57 8.01
CA GLU A 302 -5.38 20.19 7.17
C GLU A 302 -5.69 20.33 5.67
N GLU A 303 -5.80 21.58 5.19
CA GLU A 303 -6.21 21.91 3.81
C GLU A 303 -5.37 21.22 2.72
N GLY A 304 -4.07 21.03 2.94
CA GLY A 304 -3.19 20.35 1.99
C GLY A 304 -3.57 18.88 1.81
N VAL A 305 -3.83 18.18 2.90
CA VAL A 305 -4.28 16.77 2.86
C VAL A 305 -5.68 16.65 2.28
N VAL A 306 -6.57 17.60 2.60
CA VAL A 306 -7.90 17.68 1.97
C VAL A 306 -7.75 17.74 0.45
N THR A 307 -6.85 18.58 -0.07
CA THR A 307 -6.62 18.72 -1.51
C THR A 307 -6.11 17.41 -2.13
N GLU A 308 -5.15 16.73 -1.50
CA GLU A 308 -4.63 15.43 -1.94
C GLU A 308 -5.74 14.37 -2.00
N LEU A 309 -6.54 14.26 -0.95
CA LEU A 309 -7.64 13.30 -0.84
C LEU A 309 -8.77 13.58 -1.83
N LEU A 310 -9.13 14.85 -2.05
CA LEU A 310 -10.11 15.25 -3.06
C LEU A 310 -9.63 14.91 -4.47
N THR A 311 -8.35 15.11 -4.77
CA THR A 311 -7.74 14.74 -6.05
C THR A 311 -7.80 13.22 -6.26
N ALA A 312 -7.44 12.44 -5.25
CA ALA A 312 -7.53 10.98 -5.28
C ALA A 312 -8.98 10.51 -5.52
N ARG A 313 -9.93 11.08 -4.78
CA ARG A 313 -11.36 10.76 -4.91
C ARG A 313 -11.91 11.10 -6.29
N ALA A 314 -11.56 12.25 -6.84
CA ALA A 314 -11.96 12.64 -8.19
C ALA A 314 -11.43 11.68 -9.26
N GLY A 315 -10.19 11.21 -9.13
CA GLY A 315 -9.58 10.18 -9.97
C GLY A 315 -10.39 8.88 -9.95
N VAL A 316 -10.72 8.38 -8.75
CA VAL A 316 -11.53 7.17 -8.56
C VAL A 316 -12.91 7.30 -9.22
N LEU A 317 -13.61 8.40 -8.98
CA LEU A 317 -14.94 8.65 -9.57
C LEU A 317 -14.89 8.77 -11.10
N THR A 318 -13.81 9.29 -11.66
CA THR A 318 -13.60 9.38 -13.11
C THR A 318 -13.39 7.99 -13.71
N SER A 319 -12.60 7.14 -13.05
CA SER A 319 -12.36 5.77 -13.50
C SER A 319 -13.61 4.89 -13.41
N ALA A 320 -14.42 5.07 -12.37
CA ALA A 320 -15.69 4.34 -12.22
C ALA A 320 -16.72 4.62 -13.35
N ARG A 321 -16.55 5.72 -14.09
CA ARG A 321 -17.43 6.11 -15.22
C ARG A 321 -16.91 5.68 -16.59
N ARG A 322 -15.68 5.17 -16.69
CA ARG A 322 -15.15 4.68 -17.97
C ARG A 322 -15.67 3.29 -18.24
N PRO A 323 -16.22 3.01 -19.44
CA PRO A 323 -16.53 1.64 -19.84
C PRO A 323 -15.23 0.82 -19.90
N PHE A 324 -15.29 -0.42 -19.43
CA PHE A 324 -14.21 -1.41 -19.52
C PHE A 324 -14.04 -1.90 -20.93
#